data_3f4e1eb830ea57658b2b8175db5d12f1
#
_entry.id   3f4e1eb830ea57658b2b8175db5d12f1
#
_cell.length_a   1.000
_cell.length_b   1.000
_cell.length_c   1.000
_cell.angle_alpha   90.00
_cell.angle_beta   90.00
_cell.angle_gamma   90.00
#
_symmetry.space_group_name_H-M   'P 1'
#
loop_
_entity.id
_entity.type
_entity.pdbx_description
1 polymer ?
#
loop_
_entity_poly.entity_id
_entity_poly.type
_entity_poly.pdbx_seq_one_letter_code
_entity_poly.pdbx_strand_id
1 'polypeptide(L)'
;MTPNVSGSDREGRDFLKTLMTVLVIGFAFSAAQAQEKKIKRRQLPPAVETTVAKESDGATIKGFSSEIEHGQKFYEVSLSVNGHNKDILIDKNGNVVEVEEEVSLDSLPAPVQDALKKAAGSGTIENIESLTKNGTLVAYEAHIKRGKKRSEIQVGPNGEKLKRPE
;
A
#
# COMPACT_ATOMS: atom_id res chain seq x y z
N MET A 1 -61.49 -33.85 -52.20
CA MET A 1 -60.26 -33.34 -52.90
C MET A 1 -59.49 -32.59 -51.90
N THR A 2 -58.44 -33.19 -51.43
CA THR A 2 -57.32 -32.52 -50.67
C THR A 2 -56.48 -31.66 -51.64
N PRO A 3 -55.74 -30.67 -51.15
CA PRO A 3 -54.44 -31.02 -50.61
C PRO A 3 -54.07 -30.25 -49.34
N ASN A 4 -53.38 -30.90 -48.54
CA ASN A 4 -52.26 -30.73 -47.69
C ASN A 4 -51.30 -29.60 -48.09
N VAL A 5 -50.99 -28.71 -47.14
CA VAL A 5 -49.67 -28.04 -47.10
C VAL A 5 -49.24 -27.97 -45.64
N SER A 6 -48.22 -28.74 -45.40
CA SER A 6 -47.30 -28.70 -44.27
C SER A 6 -46.47 -27.39 -44.31
N GLY A 7 -46.24 -26.84 -43.19
CA GLY A 7 -45.31 -25.71 -43.02
C GLY A 7 -45.00 -25.52 -41.56
N SER A 8 -44.15 -26.37 -41.07
CA SER A 8 -43.57 -26.25 -39.75
C SER A 8 -42.38 -25.30 -39.82
N ASP A 9 -42.56 -24.09 -39.44
CA ASP A 9 -41.41 -23.19 -39.21
C ASP A 9 -41.16 -23.09 -37.70
N ARG A 10 -40.27 -23.98 -37.28
CA ARG A 10 -39.60 -23.86 -36.00
C ARG A 10 -38.52 -22.84 -36.15
N GLU A 11 -38.84 -21.58 -35.97
CA GLU A 11 -37.81 -20.60 -35.70
C GLU A 11 -37.19 -20.86 -34.32
N GLY A 12 -36.03 -21.51 -34.40
CA GLY A 12 -35.16 -21.68 -33.25
C GLY A 12 -34.72 -20.32 -32.75
N ARG A 13 -35.24 -19.94 -31.59
CA ARG A 13 -34.66 -18.86 -30.82
C ARG A 13 -33.33 -19.33 -30.26
N ASP A 14 -32.30 -19.14 -31.04
CA ASP A 14 -30.92 -19.20 -30.56
C ASP A 14 -30.73 -18.04 -29.60
N PHE A 15 -31.00 -18.33 -28.33
CA PHE A 15 -30.57 -17.50 -27.22
C PHE A 15 -29.04 -17.58 -27.20
N LEU A 16 -28.43 -16.69 -27.98
CA LEU A 16 -27.00 -16.44 -27.93
C LEU A 16 -26.67 -16.02 -26.51
N LYS A 17 -26.27 -16.99 -25.71
CA LYS A 17 -25.69 -16.78 -24.40
C LYS A 17 -24.37 -16.07 -24.62
N THR A 18 -24.44 -14.73 -24.66
CA THR A 18 -23.26 -13.88 -24.56
C THR A 18 -22.64 -14.15 -23.20
N LEU A 19 -21.68 -15.06 -23.20
CA LEU A 19 -20.79 -15.32 -22.09
C LEU A 19 -19.95 -14.06 -21.92
N MET A 20 -20.43 -13.16 -21.08
CA MET A 20 -19.68 -11.98 -20.66
C MET A 20 -18.50 -12.47 -19.82
N THR A 21 -17.42 -12.81 -20.51
CA THR A 21 -16.14 -13.09 -19.87
C THR A 21 -15.72 -11.79 -19.22
N VAL A 22 -16.01 -11.64 -17.94
CA VAL A 22 -15.40 -10.61 -17.08
C VAL A 22 -13.92 -10.96 -17.05
N LEU A 23 -13.19 -10.32 -17.93
CA LEU A 23 -11.74 -10.29 -17.89
C LEU A 23 -11.38 -9.53 -16.61
N VAL A 24 -11.25 -10.26 -15.52
CA VAL A 24 -10.56 -9.78 -14.34
C VAL A 24 -9.10 -9.60 -14.78
N ILE A 25 -8.80 -8.40 -15.29
CA ILE A 25 -7.43 -7.96 -15.42
C ILE A 25 -6.94 -7.82 -13.98
N GLY A 26 -6.41 -8.92 -13.47
CA GLY A 26 -5.54 -8.88 -12.33
C GLY A 26 -4.37 -7.99 -12.73
N PHE A 27 -4.42 -6.74 -12.36
CA PHE A 27 -3.22 -5.93 -12.28
C PHE A 27 -2.31 -6.68 -11.31
N ALA A 28 -1.46 -7.52 -11.88
CA ALA A 28 -0.24 -7.90 -11.21
C ALA A 28 0.54 -6.60 -11.07
N PHE A 29 0.39 -5.95 -9.93
CA PHE A 29 1.33 -4.96 -9.47
C PHE A 29 2.67 -5.71 -9.38
N SER A 30 3.46 -5.63 -10.44
CA SER A 30 4.90 -5.73 -10.32
C SER A 30 5.32 -4.43 -9.64
N ALA A 31 5.05 -4.30 -8.35
CA ALA A 31 5.97 -3.60 -7.52
C ALA A 31 7.31 -4.30 -7.81
N ALA A 32 8.20 -3.62 -8.48
CA ALA A 32 9.60 -3.96 -8.39
C ALA A 32 9.87 -3.89 -6.89
N GLN A 33 9.78 -5.05 -6.22
CA GLN A 33 10.07 -5.12 -4.80
C GLN A 33 11.50 -4.64 -4.71
N ALA A 34 11.64 -3.43 -4.23
CA ALA A 34 12.92 -2.93 -3.80
C ALA A 34 13.46 -4.01 -2.88
N GLN A 35 14.59 -4.61 -3.25
CA GLN A 35 15.14 -5.73 -2.51
C GLN A 35 15.77 -5.15 -1.25
N GLU A 36 14.94 -5.02 -0.22
CA GLU A 36 15.36 -4.56 1.10
C GLU A 36 16.46 -5.48 1.62
N LYS A 37 17.59 -4.90 1.98
CA LYS A 37 18.73 -5.60 2.55
C LYS A 37 19.04 -5.07 3.93
N LYS A 38 18.91 -5.90 4.97
CA LYS A 38 19.36 -5.56 6.32
C LYS A 38 20.85 -5.25 6.34
N ILE A 39 21.21 -4.14 6.97
CA ILE A 39 22.59 -3.67 7.10
C ILE A 39 22.92 -3.34 8.57
N LYS A 40 24.21 -3.13 8.86
CA LYS A 40 24.66 -2.68 10.19
C LYS A 40 24.87 -1.16 10.16
N ARG A 41 24.68 -0.48 11.30
CA ARG A 41 24.89 0.96 11.43
C ARG A 41 26.22 1.44 10.83
N ARG A 42 27.31 0.68 11.01
CA ARG A 42 28.64 1.00 10.45
C ARG A 42 28.72 1.02 8.91
N GLN A 43 27.66 0.57 8.23
CA GLN A 43 27.57 0.55 6.77
C GLN A 43 26.80 1.74 6.21
N LEU A 44 26.30 2.61 7.10
CA LEU A 44 25.68 3.87 6.71
C LEU A 44 26.73 4.85 6.19
N PRO A 45 26.45 5.60 5.13
CA PRO A 45 27.27 6.74 4.73
C PRO A 45 27.30 7.82 5.84
N PRO A 46 28.35 8.61 5.96
CA PRO A 46 28.45 9.64 7.00
C PRO A 46 27.28 10.62 7.04
N ALA A 47 26.77 11.06 5.87
CA ALA A 47 25.62 11.96 5.81
C ALA A 47 24.34 11.30 6.35
N VAL A 48 24.11 10.03 6.00
CA VAL A 48 22.98 9.24 6.51
C VAL A 48 23.10 9.03 8.01
N GLU A 49 24.30 8.69 8.50
CA GLU A 49 24.54 8.50 9.94
C GLU A 49 24.25 9.80 10.73
N THR A 50 24.59 10.95 10.19
CA THR A 50 24.28 12.26 10.82
C THR A 50 22.76 12.44 10.95
N THR A 51 22.01 12.13 9.91
CA THR A 51 20.54 12.22 9.94
C THR A 51 19.95 11.20 10.90
N VAL A 52 20.43 9.96 10.87
CA VAL A 52 19.98 8.91 11.81
C VAL A 52 20.21 9.35 13.25
N ALA A 53 21.38 9.91 13.58
CA ALA A 53 21.67 10.36 14.94
C ALA A 53 20.68 11.44 15.41
N LYS A 54 20.30 12.35 14.52
CA LYS A 54 19.31 13.41 14.79
C LYS A 54 17.90 12.85 14.95
N GLU A 55 17.46 12.05 13.99
CA GLU A 55 16.07 11.55 13.93
C GLU A 55 15.79 10.45 14.97
N SER A 56 16.82 9.79 15.51
CA SER A 56 16.67 8.78 16.57
C SER A 56 16.79 9.35 17.99
N ASP A 57 16.85 10.67 18.17
CA ASP A 57 16.90 11.27 19.51
C ASP A 57 15.60 10.95 20.28
N GLY A 58 15.74 10.38 21.48
CA GLY A 58 14.61 9.92 22.28
C GLY A 58 13.92 8.65 21.81
N ALA A 59 14.39 8.03 20.71
CA ALA A 59 13.84 6.80 20.16
C ALA A 59 14.74 5.57 20.41
N THR A 60 14.14 4.39 20.31
CA THR A 60 14.88 3.12 20.29
C THR A 60 15.10 2.68 18.85
N ILE A 61 16.34 2.56 18.40
CA ILE A 61 16.68 2.03 17.08
C ILE A 61 16.45 0.52 17.07
N LYS A 62 15.60 0.05 16.16
CA LYS A 62 15.27 -1.38 15.98
C LYS A 62 16.13 -2.02 14.91
N GLY A 63 16.50 -1.29 13.86
CA GLY A 63 17.28 -1.85 12.77
C GLY A 63 17.64 -0.83 11.69
N PHE A 64 18.39 -1.33 10.70
CA PHE A 64 18.76 -0.59 9.50
C PHE A 64 18.62 -1.48 8.29
N SER A 65 18.14 -0.92 7.21
CA SER A 65 18.11 -1.56 5.91
C SER A 65 18.62 -0.64 4.80
N SER A 66 18.78 -1.18 3.62
CA SER A 66 19.01 -0.41 2.41
C SER A 66 18.27 -1.05 1.26
N GLU A 67 17.76 -0.22 0.37
CA GLU A 67 17.05 -0.65 -0.82
C GLU A 67 17.47 0.17 -2.04
N ILE A 68 17.09 -0.32 -3.21
CA ILE A 68 17.32 0.39 -4.48
C ILE A 68 15.97 0.60 -5.14
N GLU A 69 15.55 1.85 -5.23
CA GLU A 69 14.35 2.25 -5.96
C GLU A 69 14.73 3.14 -7.16
N HIS A 70 14.19 2.83 -8.32
CA HIS A 70 14.45 3.58 -9.57
C HIS A 70 15.96 3.83 -9.84
N GLY A 71 16.81 2.87 -9.44
CA GLY A 71 18.27 2.96 -9.59
C GLY A 71 18.97 3.85 -8.57
N GLN A 72 18.26 4.38 -7.60
CA GLN A 72 18.81 5.14 -6.48
C GLN A 72 18.84 4.28 -5.22
N LYS A 73 19.89 4.44 -4.43
CA LYS A 73 20.03 3.73 -3.16
C LYS A 73 19.54 4.58 -2.01
N PHE A 74 18.68 4.01 -1.21
CA PHE A 74 18.15 4.57 0.02
C PHE A 74 18.58 3.74 1.22
N TYR A 75 18.48 4.35 2.38
CA TYR A 75 18.79 3.77 3.68
C TYR A 75 17.62 4.01 4.61
N GLU A 76 17.17 2.98 5.27
CA GLU A 76 16.07 3.04 6.22
C GLU A 76 16.61 2.85 7.64
N VAL A 77 16.04 3.58 8.57
CA VAL A 77 16.18 3.33 10.00
C VAL A 77 14.80 3.04 10.59
N SER A 78 14.68 1.86 11.19
CA SER A 78 13.47 1.48 11.93
C SER A 78 13.61 1.86 13.39
N LEU A 79 12.65 2.62 13.88
CA LEU A 79 12.62 3.19 15.23
C LEU A 79 11.40 2.68 16.01
N SER A 80 11.49 2.77 17.33
CA SER A 80 10.33 2.75 18.21
C SER A 80 10.32 4.05 19.02
N VAL A 81 9.25 4.82 18.87
CA VAL A 81 9.04 6.11 19.55
C VAL A 81 7.82 5.96 20.46
N ASN A 82 8.00 6.04 21.77
CA ASN A 82 6.91 5.86 22.76
C ASN A 82 6.09 4.57 22.57
N GLY A 83 6.74 3.50 22.05
CA GLY A 83 6.10 2.21 21.81
C GLY A 83 5.46 2.05 20.42
N HIS A 84 5.41 3.10 19.59
CA HIS A 84 4.95 3.07 18.20
C HIS A 84 6.12 2.87 17.24
N ASN A 85 5.85 2.23 16.11
CA ASN A 85 6.85 2.06 15.06
C ASN A 85 6.97 3.36 14.25
N LYS A 86 8.19 3.63 13.80
CA LYS A 86 8.49 4.73 12.87
C LYS A 86 9.65 4.30 11.98
N ASP A 87 9.43 4.31 10.68
CA ASP A 87 10.44 4.04 9.68
C ASP A 87 10.78 5.32 8.93
N ILE A 88 12.07 5.55 8.71
CA ILE A 88 12.57 6.77 8.06
C ILE A 88 13.48 6.35 6.92
N LEU A 89 13.09 6.71 5.70
CA LEU A 89 13.86 6.48 4.49
C LEU A 89 14.71 7.72 4.18
N ILE A 90 15.99 7.49 3.94
CA ILE A 90 17.00 8.54 3.81
C ILE A 90 17.79 8.31 2.52
N ASP A 91 17.95 9.34 1.71
CA ASP A 91 18.80 9.29 0.53
C ASP A 91 20.28 9.24 0.89
N LYS A 92 21.15 8.95 -0.08
CA LYS A 92 22.61 8.87 0.12
C LYS A 92 23.26 10.19 0.60
N ASN A 93 22.56 11.31 0.43
CA ASN A 93 23.04 12.65 0.81
C ASN A 93 22.61 13.01 2.24
N GLY A 94 21.80 12.14 2.89
CA GLY A 94 21.29 12.37 4.24
C GLY A 94 19.95 13.11 4.27
N ASN A 95 19.25 13.29 3.15
CA ASN A 95 17.93 13.88 3.16
C ASN A 95 16.89 12.83 3.53
N VAL A 96 15.99 13.15 4.45
CA VAL A 96 14.79 12.33 4.72
C VAL A 96 13.85 12.48 3.53
N VAL A 97 13.55 11.37 2.87
CA VAL A 97 12.66 11.33 1.69
C VAL A 97 11.28 10.80 2.03
N GLU A 98 11.21 9.89 3.01
CA GLU A 98 9.95 9.30 3.44
C GLU A 98 9.97 9.02 4.94
N VAL A 99 8.82 9.15 5.58
CA VAL A 99 8.57 8.76 6.97
C VAL A 99 7.25 8.03 7.02
N GLU A 100 7.29 6.81 7.54
CA GLU A 100 6.12 6.04 7.94
C GLU A 100 6.04 6.04 9.46
N GLU A 101 4.89 6.40 10.00
CA GLU A 101 4.71 6.46 11.45
C GLU A 101 3.38 5.83 11.85
N GLU A 102 3.47 4.85 12.75
CA GLU A 102 2.30 4.16 13.27
C GLU A 102 1.36 5.13 14.01
N VAL A 103 0.10 5.10 13.64
CA VAL A 103 -0.94 5.97 14.19
C VAL A 103 -2.18 5.17 14.57
N SER A 104 -2.91 5.64 15.60
CA SER A 104 -4.16 4.99 15.97
C SER A 104 -5.29 5.42 15.04
N LEU A 105 -6.22 4.51 14.73
CA LEU A 105 -7.39 4.82 13.90
C LEU A 105 -8.19 6.00 14.46
N ASP A 106 -8.33 6.07 15.79
CA ASP A 106 -9.15 7.09 16.46
C ASP A 106 -8.49 8.48 16.45
N SER A 107 -7.18 8.57 16.17
CA SER A 107 -6.47 9.85 16.03
C SER A 107 -6.65 10.49 14.65
N LEU A 108 -7.16 9.74 13.67
CA LEU A 108 -7.26 10.18 12.29
C LEU A 108 -8.51 11.07 12.06
N PRO A 109 -8.51 11.93 11.03
CA PRO A 109 -9.71 12.65 10.61
C PRO A 109 -10.86 11.68 10.28
N ALA A 110 -12.09 12.02 10.63
CA ALA A 110 -13.26 11.16 10.41
C ALA A 110 -13.40 10.66 8.97
N PRO A 111 -13.19 11.47 7.91
CA PRO A 111 -13.24 10.96 6.53
C PRO A 111 -12.20 9.86 6.23
N VAL A 112 -11.01 9.94 6.85
CA VAL A 112 -9.95 8.93 6.71
C VAL A 112 -10.36 7.64 7.40
N GLN A 113 -10.86 7.75 8.65
CA GLN A 113 -11.38 6.59 9.38
C GLN A 113 -12.45 5.84 8.58
N ASP A 114 -13.43 6.58 8.03
CA ASP A 114 -14.54 6.02 7.27
C ASP A 114 -14.04 5.36 5.98
N ALA A 115 -13.10 5.99 5.28
CA ALA A 115 -12.50 5.45 4.07
C ALA A 115 -11.73 4.16 4.35
N LEU A 116 -10.89 4.11 5.40
CA LEU A 116 -10.14 2.93 5.81
C LEU A 116 -11.07 1.79 6.24
N LYS A 117 -12.08 2.06 7.08
CA LYS A 117 -13.09 1.07 7.50
C LYS A 117 -13.86 0.51 6.30
N LYS A 118 -14.27 1.37 5.38
CA LYS A 118 -14.97 0.98 4.14
C LYS A 118 -14.09 0.09 3.25
N ALA A 119 -12.84 0.45 3.08
CA ALA A 119 -11.89 -0.31 2.25
C ALA A 119 -11.50 -1.64 2.91
N ALA A 120 -11.39 -1.68 4.24
CA ALA A 120 -11.17 -2.91 5.00
C ALA A 120 -12.34 -3.90 4.85
N GLY A 121 -13.59 -3.41 4.75
CA GLY A 121 -14.79 -4.25 4.64
C GLY A 121 -14.91 -5.22 5.83
N SER A 122 -14.88 -6.54 5.56
CA SER A 122 -14.89 -7.59 6.59
C SER A 122 -13.51 -7.93 7.15
N GLY A 123 -12.46 -7.25 6.70
CA GLY A 123 -11.09 -7.46 7.20
C GLY A 123 -10.86 -6.74 8.52
N THR A 124 -9.85 -7.21 9.25
CA THR A 124 -9.36 -6.54 10.45
C THR A 124 -8.20 -5.62 10.08
N ILE A 125 -8.24 -4.37 10.50
CA ILE A 125 -7.11 -3.44 10.43
C ILE A 125 -6.14 -3.85 11.54
N GLU A 126 -4.94 -4.30 11.17
CA GLU A 126 -3.90 -4.73 12.12
C GLU A 126 -2.99 -3.56 12.52
N ASN A 127 -2.70 -2.67 11.59
CA ASN A 127 -1.87 -1.48 11.76
C ASN A 127 -2.31 -0.36 10.82
N ILE A 128 -2.02 0.87 11.18
CA ILE A 128 -2.19 2.05 10.32
C ILE A 128 -0.94 2.90 10.44
N GLU A 129 -0.47 3.42 9.32
CA GLU A 129 0.68 4.30 9.23
C GLU A 129 0.32 5.58 8.47
N SER A 130 0.87 6.68 8.92
CA SER A 130 0.88 7.92 8.14
C SER A 130 2.11 7.90 7.25
N LEU A 131 1.94 8.18 5.97
CA LEU A 131 3.00 8.22 4.98
C LEU A 131 3.30 9.66 4.60
N THR A 132 4.51 10.12 4.90
CA THR A 132 4.97 11.48 4.63
C THR A 132 6.15 11.43 3.67
N LYS A 133 6.04 12.10 2.51
CA LYS A 133 7.13 12.21 1.52
C LYS A 133 7.63 13.64 1.43
N ASN A 134 8.94 13.82 1.58
CA ASN A 134 9.57 15.14 1.53
C ASN A 134 8.88 16.17 2.45
N GLY A 135 8.49 15.74 3.66
CA GLY A 135 7.83 16.58 4.65
C GLY A 135 6.33 16.85 4.41
N THR A 136 5.73 16.23 3.40
CA THR A 136 4.30 16.36 3.11
C THR A 136 3.58 15.04 3.35
N LEU A 137 2.52 15.05 4.18
CA LEU A 137 1.64 13.90 4.36
C LEU A 137 0.94 13.61 3.02
N VAL A 138 1.14 12.41 2.49
CA VAL A 138 0.62 12.00 1.18
C VAL A 138 -0.47 10.93 1.27
N ALA A 139 -0.42 10.08 2.30
CA ALA A 139 -1.38 9.01 2.48
C ALA A 139 -1.48 8.55 3.94
N TYR A 140 -2.51 7.78 4.21
CA TYR A 140 -2.56 6.84 5.32
C TYR A 140 -2.66 5.43 4.75
N GLU A 141 -1.81 4.53 5.23
CA GLU A 141 -1.81 3.13 4.86
C GLU A 141 -2.36 2.27 6.00
N ALA A 142 -3.19 1.30 5.66
CA ALA A 142 -3.68 0.33 6.62
C ALA A 142 -3.35 -1.10 6.18
N HIS A 143 -2.77 -1.86 7.10
CA HIS A 143 -2.51 -3.28 6.95
C HIS A 143 -3.77 -4.07 7.34
N ILE A 144 -4.33 -4.78 6.38
CA ILE A 144 -5.61 -5.47 6.51
C ILE A 144 -5.40 -6.98 6.51
N LYS A 145 -6.00 -7.65 7.49
CA LYS A 145 -6.06 -9.12 7.54
C LYS A 145 -7.45 -9.63 7.23
N ARG A 146 -7.54 -10.52 6.25
CA ARG A 146 -8.76 -11.26 5.88
C ARG A 146 -8.48 -12.77 5.91
N GLY A 147 -8.83 -13.41 7.02
CA GLY A 147 -8.47 -14.81 7.25
C GLY A 147 -6.95 -14.99 7.29
N LYS A 148 -6.38 -15.73 6.32
CA LYS A 148 -4.92 -15.95 6.19
C LYS A 148 -4.24 -14.94 5.25
N LYS A 149 -5.00 -14.08 4.58
CA LYS A 149 -4.45 -13.11 3.63
C LYS A 149 -4.23 -11.77 4.31
N ARG A 150 -3.09 -11.14 4.03
CA ARG A 150 -2.78 -9.76 4.36
C ARG A 150 -2.74 -8.93 3.09
N SER A 151 -3.12 -7.69 3.18
CA SER A 151 -3.10 -6.70 2.10
C SER A 151 -2.97 -5.32 2.69
N GLU A 152 -2.44 -4.40 1.93
CA GLU A 152 -2.31 -3.00 2.26
C GLU A 152 -3.32 -2.19 1.46
N ILE A 153 -3.81 -1.13 2.04
CA ILE A 153 -4.69 -0.17 1.39
C ILE A 153 -4.24 1.24 1.76
N GLN A 154 -4.24 2.13 0.79
CA GLN A 154 -3.90 3.53 1.01
C GLN A 154 -5.09 4.43 0.69
N VAL A 155 -5.24 5.48 1.49
CA VAL A 155 -6.17 6.58 1.26
C VAL A 155 -5.42 7.90 1.41
N GLY A 156 -5.86 8.92 0.71
CA GLY A 156 -5.26 10.24 0.82
C GLY A 156 -5.54 10.93 2.15
N PRO A 157 -4.88 12.07 2.41
CA PRO A 157 -4.97 12.78 3.70
C PRO A 157 -6.38 13.20 4.12
N ASN A 158 -7.32 13.30 3.18
CA ASN A 158 -8.73 13.62 3.45
C ASN A 158 -9.67 12.42 3.27
N GLY A 159 -9.12 11.19 3.17
CA GLY A 159 -9.88 9.96 2.95
C GLY A 159 -10.25 9.69 1.48
N GLU A 160 -9.73 10.46 0.54
CA GLU A 160 -9.94 10.25 -0.89
C GLU A 160 -9.22 8.98 -1.37
N LYS A 161 -9.83 8.34 -2.37
CA LYS A 161 -9.18 7.21 -3.05
C LYS A 161 -8.00 7.71 -3.88
N LEU A 162 -6.83 7.18 -3.65
CA LEU A 162 -5.66 7.47 -4.49
C LEU A 162 -5.82 6.83 -5.87
N LYS A 163 -5.32 7.51 -6.91
CA LYS A 163 -5.30 6.98 -8.28
C LYS A 163 -4.28 5.85 -8.43
N ARG A 164 -3.24 5.90 -7.64
CA ARG A 164 -2.17 4.91 -7.48
C ARG A 164 -1.63 5.02 -6.04
N PRO A 165 -1.05 3.95 -5.48
CA PRO A 165 -0.31 4.05 -4.23
C PRO A 165 0.82 5.07 -4.32
N GLU A 166 1.13 5.69 -3.19
CA GLU A 166 2.25 6.63 -3.05
C GLU A 166 3.58 5.89 -2.86
#